data_8b1505f92ed8901c3b22dcb5013df728
#
_entry.id   8b1505f92ed8901c3b22dcb5013df728
#
_cell.length_a   1.000
_cell.length_b   1.000
_cell.length_c   1.000
_cell.angle_alpha   90.00
_cell.angle_beta   90.00
_cell.angle_gamma   90.00
#
_symmetry.space_group_name_H-M   'P 1'
#
loop_
_entity.id
_entity.type
_entity.pdbx_description
1 polymer ?
#
loop_
_entity_poly.entity_id
_entity_poly.type
_entity_poly.pdbx_seq_one_letter_code
_entity_poly.pdbx_strand_id
1 'polypeptide(L)'
;LTNSVVNQGFFDAPSFGILSTYPPTPCGLATFAAALASGLTANGSDVSVVRLSDGPPSASTGVIGEMVNGSPASVAACAELLNQSDVAVIQHEYGIYGGVDGDEVVDVIDALRVPSIVIAHTVLENPTPHQRSVLEEVIARADRTIVMSEAASQRLRSGFDVDHRKVTTIPHGATVPKDFACVRRGRPTLLTWGLLGPGKGVERVIEAMGSLNDLPGRPRYLVAGRTHPKVLAADGEAYRDARMEQARRCGVADSVHFDTGYRSVAMLTALIQSAAVVVLPYDSTDQVTSGVLVDAVASGRPVVATAFPHAVELLGSGAGIVVDHDDPDALASALRRVLTQPRLAGAMAAEARRLAPEMAWSVVARGYQGLAHKALSQRRARV
;
A
#
# COMPACT_ATOMS: atom_id res chain seq x y z
N LEU A 1 19.28 31.30 -42.46
CA LEU A 1 18.81 31.04 -41.06
C LEU A 1 18.13 29.67 -41.03
N THR A 2 18.92 28.63 -40.84
CA THR A 2 18.47 27.23 -40.72
C THR A 2 18.04 26.97 -39.30
N ASN A 3 16.73 26.83 -39.09
CA ASN A 3 16.18 26.29 -37.85
C ASN A 3 16.55 24.82 -37.72
N SER A 4 17.52 24.50 -36.86
CA SER A 4 17.74 23.17 -36.40
C SER A 4 16.62 22.79 -35.44
N VAL A 5 15.64 22.06 -35.94
CA VAL A 5 14.68 21.32 -35.12
C VAL A 5 15.50 20.29 -34.34
N VAL A 6 15.68 20.53 -33.05
CA VAL A 6 16.21 19.54 -32.13
C VAL A 6 15.16 18.42 -32.08
N ASN A 7 15.48 17.34 -32.77
CA ASN A 7 14.73 16.09 -32.74
C ASN A 7 14.82 15.55 -31.29
N GLN A 8 13.84 15.88 -30.44
CA GLN A 8 13.65 15.17 -29.18
C GLN A 8 13.30 13.74 -29.58
N GLY A 9 14.31 12.86 -29.56
CA GLY A 9 14.08 11.45 -29.76
C GLY A 9 13.01 10.99 -28.76
N PHE A 10 11.88 10.56 -29.28
CA PHE A 10 10.91 9.77 -28.55
C PHE A 10 11.68 8.48 -28.14
N PHE A 11 12.24 8.45 -26.94
CA PHE A 11 12.60 7.19 -26.34
C PHE A 11 11.27 6.47 -26.11
N ASP A 12 11.07 5.36 -26.80
CA ASP A 12 9.93 4.48 -26.52
C ASP A 12 9.92 4.18 -25.02
N ALA A 13 8.75 4.23 -24.43
CA ALA A 13 8.59 3.94 -23.01
C ALA A 13 9.07 2.49 -22.76
N PRO A 14 9.90 2.25 -21.74
CA PRO A 14 10.46 0.91 -21.48
C PRO A 14 9.33 -0.07 -21.18
N SER A 15 9.49 -1.31 -21.63
CA SER A 15 8.62 -2.42 -21.26
C SER A 15 8.99 -2.96 -19.87
N PHE A 16 7.98 -3.41 -19.11
CA PHE A 16 8.15 -3.90 -17.74
C PHE A 16 7.64 -5.32 -17.57
N GLY A 17 8.46 -6.19 -17.01
CA GLY A 17 8.05 -7.49 -16.48
C GLY A 17 7.88 -7.40 -14.96
N ILE A 18 6.67 -7.61 -14.43
CA ILE A 18 6.38 -7.51 -13.00
C ILE A 18 6.27 -8.91 -12.38
N LEU A 19 7.04 -9.19 -11.33
CA LEU A 19 6.87 -10.37 -10.48
C LEU A 19 6.18 -10.00 -9.18
N SER A 20 5.02 -10.59 -8.91
CA SER A 20 4.24 -10.35 -7.70
C SER A 20 3.08 -11.34 -7.55
N THR A 21 2.40 -11.31 -6.37
CA THR A 21 1.00 -11.70 -6.33
C THR A 21 0.17 -10.79 -7.23
N TYR A 22 -0.91 -11.31 -7.80
CA TYR A 22 -1.75 -10.54 -8.74
C TYR A 22 -3.21 -10.98 -8.63
N PRO A 23 -4.20 -10.14 -8.97
CA PRO A 23 -5.59 -10.58 -8.95
C PRO A 23 -5.81 -11.89 -9.73
N PRO A 24 -6.61 -12.83 -9.21
CA PRO A 24 -7.65 -12.64 -8.18
C PRO A 24 -7.21 -12.80 -6.72
N THR A 25 -5.90 -12.89 -6.43
CA THR A 25 -5.39 -12.99 -5.06
C THR A 25 -5.87 -11.80 -4.20
N PRO A 26 -6.60 -12.05 -3.10
CA PRO A 26 -7.19 -10.99 -2.29
C PRO A 26 -6.18 -10.42 -1.29
N CYS A 27 -5.13 -9.75 -1.78
CA CYS A 27 -4.12 -9.11 -0.93
C CYS A 27 -3.74 -7.71 -1.44
N GLY A 28 -3.11 -6.92 -0.56
CA GLY A 28 -2.67 -5.56 -0.87
C GLY A 28 -1.62 -5.49 -1.98
N LEU A 29 -0.69 -6.45 -2.00
CA LEU A 29 0.36 -6.55 -3.03
C LEU A 29 -0.22 -6.80 -4.41
N ALA A 30 -1.20 -7.70 -4.52
CA ALA A 30 -1.89 -7.97 -5.79
C ALA A 30 -2.61 -6.73 -6.32
N THR A 31 -3.27 -5.99 -5.44
CA THR A 31 -3.93 -4.72 -5.79
C THR A 31 -2.91 -3.67 -6.22
N PHE A 32 -1.79 -3.56 -5.50
CA PHE A 32 -0.69 -2.68 -5.85
C PHE A 32 -0.10 -3.01 -7.23
N ALA A 33 0.21 -4.31 -7.48
CA ALA A 33 0.76 -4.76 -8.75
C ALA A 33 -0.12 -4.41 -9.93
N ALA A 34 -1.44 -4.67 -9.81
CA ALA A 34 -2.41 -4.35 -10.85
C ALA A 34 -2.53 -2.84 -11.09
N ALA A 35 -2.51 -2.04 -10.03
CA ALA A 35 -2.60 -0.59 -10.13
C ALA A 35 -1.33 0.03 -10.74
N LEU A 36 -0.14 -0.46 -10.34
CA LEU A 36 1.13 -0.06 -10.94
C LEU A 36 1.17 -0.42 -12.43
N ALA A 37 0.81 -1.66 -12.78
CA ALA A 37 0.74 -2.10 -14.17
C ALA A 37 -0.17 -1.20 -15.00
N SER A 38 -1.36 -0.89 -14.49
CA SER A 38 -2.30 0.04 -15.13
C SER A 38 -1.71 1.45 -15.29
N GLY A 39 -1.00 1.96 -14.28
CA GLY A 39 -0.35 3.27 -14.32
C GLY A 39 0.77 3.34 -15.36
N LEU A 40 1.60 2.30 -15.45
CA LEU A 40 2.67 2.17 -16.45
C LEU A 40 2.08 2.09 -17.87
N THR A 41 1.05 1.26 -18.05
CA THR A 41 0.35 1.13 -19.36
C THR A 41 -0.31 2.45 -19.77
N ALA A 42 -0.94 3.16 -18.83
CA ALA A 42 -1.52 4.48 -19.10
C ALA A 42 -0.49 5.53 -19.52
N ASN A 43 0.79 5.33 -19.16
CA ASN A 43 1.92 6.16 -19.55
C ASN A 43 2.65 5.63 -20.81
N GLY A 44 2.09 4.62 -21.50
CA GLY A 44 2.61 4.11 -22.77
C GLY A 44 3.63 2.99 -22.67
N SER A 45 3.85 2.40 -21.49
CA SER A 45 4.71 1.21 -21.33
C SER A 45 3.95 -0.07 -21.61
N ASP A 46 4.59 -1.03 -22.28
CA ASP A 46 4.12 -2.42 -22.29
C ASP A 46 4.42 -3.08 -20.95
N VAL A 47 3.43 -3.79 -20.40
CA VAL A 47 3.55 -4.42 -19.08
C VAL A 47 3.11 -5.88 -19.16
N SER A 48 3.99 -6.77 -18.76
CA SER A 48 3.72 -8.19 -18.54
C SER A 48 3.86 -8.55 -17.06
N VAL A 49 3.12 -9.55 -16.61
CA VAL A 49 3.13 -9.98 -15.20
C VAL A 49 3.42 -11.48 -15.13
N VAL A 50 4.40 -11.85 -14.31
CA VAL A 50 4.56 -13.21 -13.81
C VAL A 50 3.95 -13.24 -12.42
N ARG A 51 2.89 -14.03 -12.27
CA ARG A 51 2.13 -14.10 -11.01
C ARG A 51 2.70 -15.20 -10.12
N LEU A 52 2.80 -14.93 -8.81
CA LEU A 52 3.01 -16.00 -7.84
C LEU A 52 1.76 -16.87 -7.75
N SER A 53 1.95 -18.19 -7.88
CA SER A 53 0.85 -19.17 -7.88
C SER A 53 0.40 -19.43 -6.45
N ASP A 54 -0.70 -18.82 -6.04
CA ASP A 54 -1.23 -18.83 -4.66
C ASP A 54 -2.74 -19.11 -4.61
N GLY A 55 -3.32 -19.61 -5.70
CA GLY A 55 -4.75 -19.87 -5.80
C GLY A 55 -5.22 -20.06 -7.24
N PRO A 56 -6.49 -19.79 -7.56
CA PRO A 56 -7.02 -19.94 -8.92
C PRO A 56 -6.22 -19.09 -9.92
N PRO A 57 -6.04 -19.58 -11.16
CA PRO A 57 -5.32 -18.85 -12.19
C PRO A 57 -5.97 -17.49 -12.48
N SER A 58 -5.14 -16.52 -12.87
CA SER A 58 -5.62 -15.19 -13.24
C SER A 58 -6.28 -15.24 -14.64
N ALA A 59 -7.40 -14.52 -14.79
CA ALA A 59 -8.03 -14.29 -16.09
C ALA A 59 -7.49 -13.03 -16.80
N SER A 60 -6.51 -12.34 -16.22
CA SER A 60 -5.91 -11.13 -16.80
C SER A 60 -5.02 -11.50 -17.99
N THR A 61 -5.23 -10.84 -19.13
CA THR A 61 -4.41 -11.02 -20.34
C THR A 61 -2.97 -10.53 -20.17
N GLY A 62 -2.70 -9.68 -19.17
CA GLY A 62 -1.34 -9.22 -18.85
C GLY A 62 -0.51 -10.23 -18.05
N VAL A 63 -1.12 -11.30 -17.53
CA VAL A 63 -0.40 -12.40 -16.86
C VAL A 63 0.11 -13.36 -17.91
N ILE A 64 1.43 -13.40 -18.09
CA ILE A 64 2.10 -14.21 -19.11
C ILE A 64 2.63 -15.55 -18.57
N GLY A 65 2.63 -15.73 -17.25
CA GLY A 65 3.06 -16.96 -16.60
C GLY A 65 2.84 -16.91 -15.09
N GLU A 66 3.06 -18.05 -14.46
CA GLU A 66 2.98 -18.21 -13.00
C GLU A 66 4.28 -18.81 -12.46
N MET A 67 4.71 -18.33 -11.32
CA MET A 67 5.83 -18.90 -10.54
C MET A 67 5.28 -19.71 -9.38
N VAL A 68 5.71 -20.96 -9.27
CA VAL A 68 5.38 -21.87 -8.17
C VAL A 68 6.55 -21.88 -7.19
N ASN A 69 6.30 -21.46 -5.97
CA ASN A 69 7.29 -21.44 -4.90
C ASN A 69 7.83 -22.84 -4.59
N GLY A 70 9.13 -22.94 -4.29
CA GLY A 70 9.82 -24.20 -4.01
C GLY A 70 10.15 -25.05 -5.24
N SER A 71 9.99 -24.48 -6.45
CA SER A 71 10.30 -25.17 -7.70
C SER A 71 11.42 -24.45 -8.49
N PRO A 72 12.66 -24.95 -8.49
CA PRO A 72 13.77 -24.33 -9.21
C PRO A 72 13.50 -24.18 -10.71
N ALA A 73 12.78 -25.13 -11.31
CA ALA A 73 12.38 -25.04 -12.71
C ALA A 73 11.39 -23.89 -12.95
N SER A 74 10.48 -23.66 -12.01
CA SER A 74 9.53 -22.54 -12.09
C SER A 74 10.22 -21.19 -11.87
N VAL A 75 11.20 -21.11 -10.95
CA VAL A 75 12.06 -19.93 -10.74
C VAL A 75 12.80 -19.58 -12.02
N ALA A 76 13.45 -20.57 -12.68
CA ALA A 76 14.15 -20.36 -13.94
C ALA A 76 13.20 -19.90 -15.06
N ALA A 77 12.03 -20.52 -15.19
CA ALA A 77 11.02 -20.13 -16.17
C ALA A 77 10.49 -18.71 -15.92
N CYS A 78 10.31 -18.32 -14.65
CA CYS A 78 9.92 -16.97 -14.25
C CYS A 78 10.96 -15.93 -14.72
N ALA A 79 12.24 -16.17 -14.45
CA ALA A 79 13.32 -15.28 -14.86
C ALA A 79 13.40 -15.15 -16.41
N GLU A 80 13.21 -16.24 -17.17
CA GLU A 80 13.15 -16.19 -18.63
C GLU A 80 11.99 -15.33 -19.15
N LEU A 81 10.81 -15.40 -18.52
CA LEU A 81 9.68 -14.55 -18.88
C LEU A 81 9.96 -13.07 -18.57
N LEU A 82 10.53 -12.77 -17.40
CA LEU A 82 10.91 -11.40 -17.01
C LEU A 82 11.99 -10.82 -17.94
N ASN A 83 12.92 -11.65 -18.41
CA ASN A 83 13.98 -11.27 -19.35
C ASN A 83 13.48 -10.88 -20.75
N GLN A 84 12.19 -11.05 -21.05
CA GLN A 84 11.56 -10.61 -22.31
C GLN A 84 11.21 -9.12 -22.30
N SER A 85 11.24 -8.47 -21.13
CA SER A 85 10.99 -7.04 -20.97
C SER A 85 12.30 -6.25 -20.88
N ASP A 86 12.25 -4.93 -21.03
CA ASP A 86 13.43 -4.08 -20.86
C ASP A 86 13.88 -4.01 -19.40
N VAL A 87 12.95 -4.08 -18.45
CA VAL A 87 13.20 -3.97 -17.01
C VAL A 87 12.30 -4.93 -16.24
N ALA A 88 12.88 -5.67 -15.29
CA ALA A 88 12.14 -6.49 -14.34
C ALA A 88 11.81 -5.68 -13.07
N VAL A 89 10.55 -5.70 -12.63
CA VAL A 89 10.09 -5.12 -11.37
C VAL A 89 9.66 -6.25 -10.43
N ILE A 90 10.31 -6.35 -9.28
CA ILE A 90 10.08 -7.42 -8.30
C ILE A 90 9.51 -6.80 -7.03
N GLN A 91 8.34 -7.23 -6.63
CA GLN A 91 7.77 -6.82 -5.34
C GLN A 91 8.29 -7.73 -4.24
N HIS A 92 9.06 -7.17 -3.31
CA HIS A 92 9.62 -7.90 -2.20
C HIS A 92 8.74 -7.76 -0.94
N GLU A 93 8.33 -8.92 -0.43
CA GLU A 93 7.69 -9.11 0.87
C GLU A 93 8.09 -10.51 1.37
N TYR A 94 8.48 -10.61 2.63
CA TYR A 94 9.02 -11.86 3.22
C TYR A 94 8.08 -13.06 3.11
N GLY A 95 6.79 -12.84 3.04
CA GLY A 95 5.78 -13.89 3.11
C GLY A 95 5.16 -14.34 1.80
N ILE A 96 5.68 -13.91 0.63
CA ILE A 96 5.07 -14.25 -0.66
C ILE A 96 5.91 -15.21 -1.51
N TYR A 97 7.21 -15.31 -1.26
CA TYR A 97 8.11 -16.25 -1.94
C TYR A 97 8.36 -17.50 -1.10
N GLY A 98 8.86 -18.54 -1.74
CA GLY A 98 9.31 -19.76 -1.09
C GLY A 98 10.61 -19.57 -0.30
N GLY A 99 11.04 -20.65 0.33
CA GLY A 99 12.20 -20.65 1.21
C GLY A 99 11.93 -20.02 2.58
N VAL A 100 12.99 -19.74 3.32
CA VAL A 100 12.90 -19.08 4.62
C VAL A 100 12.84 -17.56 4.42
N ASP A 101 11.83 -16.91 5.01
CA ASP A 101 11.64 -15.46 4.86
C ASP A 101 11.61 -14.98 3.39
N GLY A 102 11.22 -15.86 2.46
CA GLY A 102 11.10 -15.52 1.03
C GLY A 102 12.41 -15.42 0.26
N ASP A 103 13.48 -16.04 0.74
CA ASP A 103 14.83 -15.99 0.15
C ASP A 103 14.91 -16.53 -1.29
N GLU A 104 13.95 -17.37 -1.72
CA GLU A 104 13.86 -17.86 -3.11
C GLU A 104 13.84 -16.73 -4.17
N VAL A 105 13.40 -15.53 -3.81
CA VAL A 105 13.41 -14.38 -4.73
C VAL A 105 14.83 -14.00 -5.18
N VAL A 106 15.83 -14.31 -4.39
CA VAL A 106 17.24 -14.07 -4.70
C VAL A 106 17.65 -14.84 -5.95
N ASP A 107 17.23 -16.10 -6.07
CA ASP A 107 17.50 -16.94 -7.24
C ASP A 107 16.87 -16.37 -8.52
N VAL A 108 15.68 -15.78 -8.40
CA VAL A 108 15.05 -15.07 -9.53
C VAL A 108 15.89 -13.88 -9.96
N ILE A 109 16.34 -13.04 -9.00
CA ILE A 109 17.12 -11.82 -9.30
C ILE A 109 18.46 -12.20 -9.95
N ASP A 110 19.13 -13.23 -9.45
CA ASP A 110 20.42 -13.72 -9.98
C ASP A 110 20.32 -14.24 -11.43
N ALA A 111 19.15 -14.77 -11.82
CA ALA A 111 18.90 -15.25 -13.17
C ALA A 111 18.48 -14.14 -14.16
N LEU A 112 18.31 -12.89 -13.71
CA LEU A 112 17.91 -11.79 -14.58
C LEU A 112 19.08 -11.30 -15.44
N ARG A 113 18.80 -11.11 -16.71
CA ARG A 113 19.70 -10.50 -17.70
C ARG A 113 19.35 -9.04 -18.01
N VAL A 114 18.15 -8.61 -17.63
CA VAL A 114 17.68 -7.23 -17.75
C VAL A 114 17.88 -6.48 -16.43
N PRO A 115 17.90 -5.14 -16.42
CA PRO A 115 17.93 -4.39 -15.17
C PRO A 115 16.76 -4.73 -14.25
N SER A 116 17.04 -4.83 -12.96
CA SER A 116 16.05 -5.14 -11.92
C SER A 116 15.74 -3.94 -11.03
N ILE A 117 14.47 -3.73 -10.76
CA ILE A 117 13.97 -2.78 -9.77
C ILE A 117 13.20 -3.58 -8.71
N VAL A 118 13.68 -3.58 -7.49
CA VAL A 118 12.98 -4.21 -6.37
C VAL A 118 12.15 -3.18 -5.61
N ILE A 119 10.91 -3.49 -5.27
CA ILE A 119 10.05 -2.69 -4.40
C ILE A 119 10.00 -3.35 -3.03
N ALA A 120 10.64 -2.74 -2.02
CA ALA A 120 10.60 -3.25 -0.65
C ALA A 120 9.31 -2.75 0.04
N HIS A 121 8.33 -3.64 0.20
CA HIS A 121 7.06 -3.32 0.85
C HIS A 121 7.19 -3.22 2.36
N THR A 122 8.05 -4.05 2.94
CA THR A 122 8.31 -4.09 4.38
C THR A 122 9.80 -3.87 4.65
N VAL A 123 10.10 -2.91 5.52
CA VAL A 123 11.41 -2.69 6.12
C VAL A 123 11.22 -2.79 7.62
N LEU A 124 11.55 -3.94 8.20
CA LEU A 124 11.34 -4.22 9.62
C LEU A 124 12.29 -3.38 10.49
N GLU A 125 11.81 -2.94 11.63
CA GLU A 125 12.63 -2.25 12.64
C GLU A 125 13.54 -3.24 13.37
N ASN A 126 12.99 -4.39 13.73
CA ASN A 126 13.66 -5.45 14.44
C ASN A 126 13.61 -6.76 13.62
N PRO A 127 14.31 -6.84 12.47
CA PRO A 127 14.35 -8.07 11.68
C PRO A 127 15.10 -9.17 12.41
N THR A 128 14.70 -10.42 12.18
CA THR A 128 15.57 -11.55 12.54
C THR A 128 16.89 -11.45 11.76
N PRO A 129 17.97 -12.12 12.19
CA PRO A 129 19.22 -12.14 11.41
C PRO A 129 19.02 -12.61 9.97
N HIS A 130 18.13 -13.58 9.75
CA HIS A 130 17.86 -14.11 8.42
C HIS A 130 17.04 -13.11 7.57
N GLN A 131 15.98 -12.49 8.12
CA GLN A 131 15.22 -11.45 7.44
C GLN A 131 16.10 -10.26 7.01
N ARG A 132 17.05 -9.87 7.89
CA ARG A 132 18.05 -8.85 7.57
C ARG A 132 18.90 -9.28 6.38
N SER A 133 19.48 -10.48 6.44
CA SER A 133 20.34 -11.02 5.36
C SER A 133 19.59 -11.08 4.04
N VAL A 134 18.35 -11.56 4.02
CA VAL A 134 17.53 -11.64 2.80
C VAL A 134 17.32 -10.26 2.16
N LEU A 135 16.93 -9.26 2.95
CA LEU A 135 16.71 -7.91 2.40
C LEU A 135 18.01 -7.27 1.91
N GLU A 136 19.12 -7.43 2.65
CA GLU A 136 20.45 -6.93 2.25
C GLU A 136 20.93 -7.60 0.95
N GLU A 137 20.73 -8.92 0.81
CA GLU A 137 21.05 -9.65 -0.40
C GLU A 137 20.21 -9.22 -1.60
N VAL A 138 18.91 -9.10 -1.41
CA VAL A 138 17.98 -8.62 -2.45
C VAL A 138 18.42 -7.25 -2.96
N ILE A 139 18.74 -6.30 -2.06
CA ILE A 139 19.19 -4.96 -2.42
C ILE A 139 20.58 -4.99 -3.07
N ALA A 140 21.48 -5.84 -2.57
CA ALA A 140 22.83 -5.97 -3.14
C ALA A 140 22.79 -6.43 -4.61
N ARG A 141 21.90 -7.38 -4.94
CA ARG A 141 21.75 -7.95 -6.29
C ARG A 141 20.95 -7.07 -7.23
N ALA A 142 19.92 -6.40 -6.73
CA ALA A 142 19.09 -5.49 -7.54
C ALA A 142 19.90 -4.33 -8.11
N ASP A 143 19.56 -3.88 -9.32
CA ASP A 143 20.14 -2.64 -9.90
C ASP A 143 19.60 -1.41 -9.16
N ARG A 144 18.32 -1.43 -8.77
CA ARG A 144 17.63 -0.37 -8.02
C ARG A 144 16.65 -0.95 -7.01
N THR A 145 16.47 -0.22 -5.92
CA THR A 145 15.46 -0.54 -4.90
C THR A 145 14.57 0.67 -4.65
N ILE A 146 13.28 0.43 -4.59
CA ILE A 146 12.28 1.43 -4.23
C ILE A 146 11.77 1.13 -2.84
N VAL A 147 11.71 2.17 -2.02
CA VAL A 147 10.91 2.23 -0.79
C VAL A 147 9.82 3.29 -0.97
N MET A 148 8.72 3.18 -0.22
CA MET A 148 7.53 3.99 -0.51
C MET A 148 7.27 5.11 0.51
N SER A 149 8.22 5.36 1.40
CA SER A 149 8.19 6.46 2.37
C SER A 149 9.62 6.87 2.77
N GLU A 150 9.80 8.07 3.26
CA GLU A 150 11.08 8.50 3.83
C GLU A 150 11.36 7.76 5.14
N ALA A 151 10.34 7.39 5.92
CA ALA A 151 10.50 6.56 7.09
C ALA A 151 11.14 5.20 6.75
N ALA A 152 10.72 4.56 5.65
CA ALA A 152 11.36 3.32 5.15
C ALA A 152 12.79 3.56 4.68
N SER A 153 13.04 4.66 3.97
CA SER A 153 14.37 5.06 3.51
C SER A 153 15.34 5.29 4.67
N GLN A 154 14.90 6.01 5.69
CA GLN A 154 15.70 6.26 6.89
C GLN A 154 16.00 4.98 7.66
N ARG A 155 15.01 4.07 7.77
CA ARG A 155 15.18 2.78 8.43
C ARG A 155 16.18 1.90 7.70
N LEU A 156 16.14 1.83 6.37
CA LEU A 156 17.17 1.15 5.61
C LEU A 156 18.57 1.72 5.86
N ARG A 157 18.67 3.06 5.87
CA ARG A 157 19.98 3.74 6.07
C ARG A 157 20.57 3.52 7.45
N SER A 158 19.74 3.42 8.48
CA SER A 158 20.21 3.28 9.86
C SER A 158 20.34 1.84 10.33
N GLY A 159 19.58 0.91 9.71
CA GLY A 159 19.41 -0.43 10.23
C GLY A 159 19.98 -1.55 9.37
N PHE A 160 20.41 -1.31 8.13
CA PHE A 160 20.84 -2.33 7.17
C PHE A 160 22.14 -1.94 6.47
N ASP A 161 22.94 -2.96 6.14
CA ASP A 161 24.18 -2.77 5.37
C ASP A 161 23.88 -2.84 3.86
N VAL A 162 23.44 -1.71 3.30
CA VAL A 162 23.02 -1.60 1.90
C VAL A 162 23.65 -0.41 1.18
N ASP A 163 23.85 -0.52 -0.12
CA ASP A 163 24.26 0.64 -0.95
C ASP A 163 23.10 1.61 -1.13
N HIS A 164 23.10 2.69 -0.36
CA HIS A 164 22.04 3.71 -0.38
C HIS A 164 21.88 4.41 -1.73
N ARG A 165 22.91 4.37 -2.62
CA ARG A 165 22.82 4.92 -3.99
C ARG A 165 21.88 4.13 -4.87
N LYS A 166 21.58 2.88 -4.52
CA LYS A 166 20.61 2.03 -5.19
C LYS A 166 19.17 2.30 -4.72
N VAL A 167 18.99 2.90 -3.55
CA VAL A 167 17.69 3.12 -2.91
C VAL A 167 17.09 4.46 -3.35
N THR A 168 15.85 4.43 -3.77
CA THR A 168 15.07 5.61 -4.17
C THR A 168 13.70 5.57 -3.51
N THR A 169 13.26 6.68 -2.93
CA THR A 169 11.90 6.82 -2.43
C THR A 169 10.96 7.18 -3.57
N ILE A 170 9.99 6.32 -3.87
CA ILE A 170 8.86 6.62 -4.76
C ILE A 170 7.59 6.32 -3.96
N PRO A 171 6.74 7.32 -3.67
CA PRO A 171 5.57 7.14 -2.83
C PRO A 171 4.62 6.06 -3.34
N HIS A 172 3.86 5.45 -2.42
CA HIS A 172 2.79 4.53 -2.79
C HIS A 172 1.71 5.26 -3.61
N GLY A 173 1.26 4.66 -4.71
CA GLY A 173 0.21 5.23 -5.53
C GLY A 173 -1.19 4.98 -4.97
N ALA A 174 -2.15 5.78 -5.41
CA ALA A 174 -3.56 5.63 -5.07
C ALA A 174 -4.48 5.95 -6.26
N THR A 175 -5.72 5.49 -6.15
CA THR A 175 -6.78 5.91 -7.06
C THR A 175 -7.31 7.26 -6.62
N VAL A 176 -6.96 8.32 -7.34
CA VAL A 176 -7.44 9.68 -7.07
C VAL A 176 -8.80 9.88 -7.73
N PRO A 177 -9.85 10.24 -6.96
CA PRO A 177 -11.16 10.53 -7.51
C PRO A 177 -11.11 11.74 -8.48
N LYS A 178 -11.88 11.68 -9.56
CA LYS A 178 -12.03 12.82 -10.47
C LYS A 178 -12.71 14.00 -9.78
N ASP A 179 -13.68 13.71 -8.91
CA ASP A 179 -14.44 14.68 -8.13
C ASP A 179 -14.35 14.36 -6.64
N PHE A 180 -14.07 15.38 -5.84
CA PHE A 180 -14.07 15.30 -4.38
C PHE A 180 -15.40 15.72 -3.74
N ALA A 181 -16.40 16.08 -4.58
CA ALA A 181 -17.70 16.48 -4.11
C ALA A 181 -18.47 15.25 -3.59
N CYS A 182 -18.66 15.17 -2.30
CA CYS A 182 -19.52 14.18 -1.68
C CYS A 182 -20.59 14.87 -0.84
N VAL A 183 -21.84 14.70 -1.24
CA VAL A 183 -22.99 15.10 -0.41
C VAL A 183 -23.16 14.05 0.69
N ARG A 184 -22.68 14.36 1.88
CA ARG A 184 -22.91 13.51 3.04
C ARG A 184 -24.37 13.58 3.44
N ARG A 185 -25.03 12.45 3.36
CA ARG A 185 -26.42 12.29 3.85
C ARG A 185 -26.43 11.30 5.02
N GLY A 186 -27.18 11.62 6.07
CA GLY A 186 -27.34 10.73 7.21
C GLY A 186 -26.29 10.87 8.31
N ARG A 187 -26.09 9.80 9.08
CA ARG A 187 -25.19 9.77 10.24
C ARG A 187 -23.72 9.92 9.83
N PRO A 188 -22.91 10.73 10.54
CA PRO A 188 -21.47 10.80 10.31
C PRO A 188 -20.85 9.39 10.41
N THR A 189 -20.06 8.98 9.42
CA THR A 189 -19.46 7.65 9.41
C THR A 189 -17.96 7.75 9.65
N LEU A 190 -17.48 7.07 10.71
CA LEU A 190 -16.09 6.72 10.89
C LEU A 190 -15.84 5.46 10.07
N LEU A 191 -14.73 5.39 9.33
CA LEU A 191 -14.45 4.27 8.44
C LEU A 191 -13.05 3.71 8.70
N THR A 192 -12.98 2.41 8.94
CA THR A 192 -11.76 1.59 8.83
C THR A 192 -12.01 0.49 7.80
N TRP A 193 -11.04 0.20 6.93
CA TRP A 193 -11.20 -0.87 5.95
C TRP A 193 -9.91 -1.66 5.74
N GLY A 194 -10.04 -2.81 5.10
CA GLY A 194 -8.95 -3.72 4.75
C GLY A 194 -9.14 -5.11 5.35
N LEU A 195 -8.11 -5.92 5.31
CA LEU A 195 -8.12 -7.25 5.91
C LEU A 195 -8.12 -7.12 7.43
N LEU A 196 -9.16 -7.68 8.07
CA LEU A 196 -9.42 -7.56 9.50
C LEU A 196 -8.65 -8.64 10.27
N GLY A 197 -8.03 -8.24 11.38
CA GLY A 197 -7.33 -9.15 12.30
C GLY A 197 -6.68 -8.39 13.45
N PRO A 198 -6.02 -9.10 14.38
CA PRO A 198 -5.24 -8.50 15.45
C PRO A 198 -4.24 -7.45 14.90
N GLY A 199 -4.02 -6.40 15.65
CA GLY A 199 -3.15 -5.29 15.23
C GLY A 199 -3.84 -4.21 14.41
N LYS A 200 -5.12 -4.39 14.01
CA LYS A 200 -5.91 -3.36 13.31
C LYS A 200 -6.49 -2.31 14.26
N GLY A 201 -6.46 -2.54 15.57
CA GLY A 201 -6.89 -1.60 16.61
C GLY A 201 -8.37 -1.22 16.56
N VAL A 202 -9.21 -2.02 15.91
CA VAL A 202 -10.67 -1.78 15.81
C VAL A 202 -11.29 -1.64 17.19
N GLU A 203 -10.78 -2.37 18.17
CA GLU A 203 -11.15 -2.31 19.58
C GLU A 203 -11.07 -0.91 20.19
N ARG A 204 -10.03 -0.15 19.83
CA ARG A 204 -9.80 1.22 20.34
C ARG A 204 -10.91 2.18 19.86
N VAL A 205 -11.35 2.01 18.60
CA VAL A 205 -12.44 2.84 18.06
C VAL A 205 -13.78 2.44 18.67
N ILE A 206 -14.02 1.14 18.92
CA ILE A 206 -15.23 0.68 19.60
C ILE A 206 -15.35 1.30 21.00
N GLU A 207 -14.25 1.35 21.76
CA GLU A 207 -14.21 2.00 23.06
C GLU A 207 -14.48 3.50 22.95
N ALA A 208 -13.79 4.17 22.00
CA ALA A 208 -13.99 5.59 21.74
C ALA A 208 -15.45 5.93 21.36
N MET A 209 -16.16 5.02 20.68
CA MET A 209 -17.57 5.25 20.29
C MET A 209 -18.49 5.52 21.47
N GLY A 210 -18.19 4.96 22.65
CA GLY A 210 -18.96 5.24 23.88
C GLY A 210 -19.02 6.72 24.20
N SER A 211 -17.88 7.42 24.08
CA SER A 211 -17.78 8.86 24.34
C SER A 211 -18.30 9.75 23.20
N LEU A 212 -18.65 9.18 22.04
CA LEU A 212 -19.14 9.91 20.87
C LEU A 212 -20.66 9.82 20.69
N ASN A 213 -21.36 9.04 21.52
CA ASN A 213 -22.80 8.82 21.41
C ASN A 213 -23.64 10.07 21.67
N ASP A 214 -23.12 11.04 22.42
CA ASP A 214 -23.75 12.32 22.73
C ASP A 214 -23.68 13.32 21.59
N LEU A 215 -22.87 13.04 20.56
CA LEU A 215 -22.67 13.97 19.46
C LEU A 215 -23.91 14.07 18.54
N PRO A 216 -24.19 15.30 18.02
CA PRO A 216 -25.24 15.49 17.04
C PRO A 216 -25.09 14.55 15.83
N GLY A 217 -26.19 13.94 15.41
CA GLY A 217 -26.20 13.00 14.29
C GLY A 217 -25.78 11.58 14.65
N ARG A 218 -25.42 11.30 15.90
CA ARG A 218 -25.04 9.97 16.43
C ARG A 218 -24.11 9.23 15.47
N PRO A 219 -22.81 9.51 15.47
CA PRO A 219 -21.88 8.91 14.52
C PRO A 219 -21.95 7.39 14.55
N ARG A 220 -21.63 6.78 13.41
CA ARG A 220 -21.49 5.32 13.30
C ARG A 220 -20.07 4.95 12.93
N TYR A 221 -19.63 3.78 13.34
CA TYR A 221 -18.37 3.19 12.95
C TYR A 221 -18.61 2.04 11.98
N LEU A 222 -18.03 2.13 10.80
CA LEU A 222 -18.07 1.08 9.78
C LEU A 222 -16.68 0.45 9.64
N VAL A 223 -16.61 -0.85 9.91
CA VAL A 223 -15.45 -1.70 9.67
C VAL A 223 -15.72 -2.49 8.40
N ALA A 224 -15.04 -2.14 7.30
CA ALA A 224 -15.30 -2.70 5.99
C ALA A 224 -14.15 -3.61 5.53
N GLY A 225 -14.40 -4.91 5.42
CA GLY A 225 -13.44 -5.88 4.95
C GLY A 225 -13.64 -7.28 5.53
N ARG A 226 -12.96 -8.22 4.90
CA ARG A 226 -12.96 -9.62 5.31
C ARG A 226 -11.90 -9.86 6.38
N THR A 227 -12.05 -10.94 7.12
CA THR A 227 -10.99 -11.42 8.00
C THR A 227 -9.76 -11.80 7.17
N HIS A 228 -8.58 -11.45 7.66
CA HIS A 228 -7.32 -11.75 7.00
C HIS A 228 -7.21 -13.27 6.77
N PRO A 229 -6.82 -13.77 5.57
CA PRO A 229 -6.81 -15.21 5.27
C PRO A 229 -6.04 -16.05 6.29
N LYS A 230 -4.88 -15.59 6.75
CA LYS A 230 -4.08 -16.31 7.78
C LYS A 230 -4.81 -16.35 9.13
N VAL A 231 -5.51 -15.28 9.52
CA VAL A 231 -6.31 -15.23 10.75
C VAL A 231 -7.53 -16.14 10.61
N LEU A 232 -8.20 -16.09 9.45
CA LEU A 232 -9.35 -16.95 9.16
C LEU A 232 -8.98 -18.43 9.19
N ALA A 233 -7.79 -18.79 8.68
CA ALA A 233 -7.31 -20.16 8.68
C ALA A 233 -6.91 -20.66 10.09
N ALA A 234 -6.38 -19.77 10.95
CA ALA A 234 -5.95 -20.11 12.31
C ALA A 234 -7.12 -20.12 13.31
N ASP A 235 -7.95 -19.06 13.30
CA ASP A 235 -8.90 -18.75 14.37
C ASP A 235 -10.34 -18.56 13.87
N GLY A 236 -10.60 -18.77 12.58
CA GLY A 236 -11.90 -18.50 11.99
C GLY A 236 -12.29 -17.01 12.08
N GLU A 237 -13.54 -16.74 12.44
CA GLU A 237 -14.06 -15.38 12.63
C GLU A 237 -13.96 -14.87 14.07
N ALA A 238 -13.23 -15.58 14.94
CA ALA A 238 -13.18 -15.29 16.38
C ALA A 238 -12.78 -13.84 16.71
N TYR A 239 -11.88 -13.25 15.94
CA TYR A 239 -11.51 -11.85 16.13
C TYR A 239 -12.69 -10.90 15.88
N ARG A 240 -13.42 -11.08 14.77
CA ARG A 240 -14.61 -10.25 14.45
C ARG A 240 -15.71 -10.42 15.49
N ASP A 241 -15.99 -11.67 15.87
CA ASP A 241 -17.04 -11.98 16.86
C ASP A 241 -16.70 -11.33 18.21
N ALA A 242 -15.45 -11.37 18.63
CA ALA A 242 -14.98 -10.70 19.84
C ALA A 242 -15.15 -9.17 19.76
N ARG A 243 -14.96 -8.56 18.61
CA ARG A 243 -15.20 -7.10 18.40
C ARG A 243 -16.69 -6.77 18.40
N MET A 244 -17.54 -7.61 17.83
CA MET A 244 -18.98 -7.45 17.90
C MET A 244 -19.50 -7.55 19.35
N GLU A 245 -18.96 -8.49 20.11
CA GLU A 245 -19.29 -8.64 21.55
C GLU A 245 -18.77 -7.45 22.38
N GLN A 246 -17.58 -6.94 22.06
CA GLN A 246 -17.08 -5.71 22.68
C GLN A 246 -18.03 -4.53 22.43
N ALA A 247 -18.54 -4.37 21.22
CA ALA A 247 -19.50 -3.32 20.89
C ALA A 247 -20.78 -3.43 21.70
N ARG A 248 -21.27 -4.66 21.96
CA ARG A 248 -22.43 -4.90 22.84
C ARG A 248 -22.12 -4.50 24.28
N ARG A 249 -21.00 -4.94 24.82
CA ARG A 249 -20.56 -4.60 26.19
C ARG A 249 -20.39 -3.10 26.41
N CYS A 250 -19.87 -2.38 25.40
CA CYS A 250 -19.71 -0.93 25.42
C CYS A 250 -21.02 -0.17 25.16
N GLY A 251 -22.15 -0.86 24.92
CA GLY A 251 -23.45 -0.22 24.64
C GLY A 251 -23.51 0.53 23.31
N VAL A 252 -22.66 0.17 22.33
CA VAL A 252 -22.55 0.86 21.03
C VAL A 252 -22.87 -0.04 19.84
N ALA A 253 -23.47 -1.21 20.07
CA ALA A 253 -23.76 -2.20 19.02
C ALA A 253 -24.56 -1.61 17.83
N ASP A 254 -25.53 -0.73 18.09
CA ASP A 254 -26.33 -0.07 17.04
C ASP A 254 -25.55 0.97 16.23
N SER A 255 -24.35 1.29 16.65
CA SER A 255 -23.48 2.28 16.01
C SER A 255 -22.23 1.68 15.39
N VAL A 256 -21.93 0.39 15.61
CA VAL A 256 -20.76 -0.31 15.05
C VAL A 256 -21.24 -1.36 14.06
N HIS A 257 -20.78 -1.27 12.83
CA HIS A 257 -21.17 -2.17 11.76
C HIS A 257 -19.96 -2.83 11.11
N PHE A 258 -20.01 -4.15 10.95
CA PHE A 258 -19.03 -4.93 10.22
C PHE A 258 -19.59 -5.32 8.85
N ASP A 259 -18.90 -4.95 7.79
CA ASP A 259 -19.29 -5.25 6.41
C ASP A 259 -18.20 -6.06 5.71
N THR A 260 -18.50 -7.32 5.43
CA THR A 260 -17.57 -8.28 4.79
C THR A 260 -17.67 -8.31 3.27
N GLY A 261 -18.53 -7.48 2.68
CA GLY A 261 -18.75 -7.43 1.24
C GLY A 261 -17.48 -7.07 0.47
N TYR A 262 -17.20 -7.81 -0.60
CA TYR A 262 -16.14 -7.43 -1.53
C TYR A 262 -16.52 -6.14 -2.25
N ARG A 263 -15.54 -5.25 -2.39
CA ARG A 263 -15.72 -3.97 -3.11
C ARG A 263 -14.70 -3.85 -4.23
N SER A 264 -15.19 -3.48 -5.41
CA SER A 264 -14.32 -3.00 -6.47
C SER A 264 -13.63 -1.69 -6.05
N VAL A 265 -12.56 -1.33 -6.71
CA VAL A 265 -11.83 -0.07 -6.45
C VAL A 265 -12.79 1.13 -6.49
N ALA A 266 -13.69 1.20 -7.48
CA ALA A 266 -14.67 2.27 -7.59
C ALA A 266 -15.64 2.33 -6.40
N MET A 267 -16.15 1.16 -5.95
CA MET A 267 -17.03 1.07 -4.79
C MET A 267 -16.31 1.44 -3.50
N LEU A 268 -15.04 1.04 -3.37
CA LEU A 268 -14.21 1.38 -2.20
C LEU A 268 -13.94 2.89 -2.17
N THR A 269 -13.55 3.48 -3.29
CA THR A 269 -13.35 4.94 -3.40
C THR A 269 -14.61 5.71 -3.03
N ALA A 270 -15.78 5.30 -3.53
CA ALA A 270 -17.05 5.92 -3.17
C ALA A 270 -17.37 5.78 -1.67
N LEU A 271 -17.08 4.62 -1.08
CA LEU A 271 -17.24 4.39 0.36
C LEU A 271 -16.34 5.33 1.16
N ILE A 272 -15.05 5.43 0.82
CA ILE A 272 -14.10 6.32 1.49
C ILE A 272 -14.58 7.77 1.38
N GLN A 273 -15.00 8.21 0.19
CA GLN A 273 -15.52 9.57 -0.01
C GLN A 273 -16.79 9.85 0.81
N SER A 274 -17.61 8.85 1.11
CA SER A 274 -18.80 8.99 1.94
C SER A 274 -18.49 9.15 3.44
N ALA A 275 -17.31 8.75 3.88
CA ALA A 275 -16.90 8.81 5.27
C ALA A 275 -16.76 10.25 5.78
N ALA A 276 -17.10 10.49 7.04
CA ALA A 276 -16.82 11.75 7.73
C ALA A 276 -15.34 11.84 8.10
N VAL A 277 -14.77 10.73 8.52
CA VAL A 277 -13.36 10.58 8.88
C VAL A 277 -12.93 9.13 8.64
N VAL A 278 -11.72 8.96 8.16
CA VAL A 278 -11.05 7.65 8.12
C VAL A 278 -10.27 7.47 9.40
N VAL A 279 -10.37 6.29 10.00
CA VAL A 279 -9.68 5.97 11.25
C VAL A 279 -8.74 4.79 11.03
N LEU A 280 -7.46 4.98 11.31
CA LEU A 280 -6.41 3.96 11.20
C LEU A 280 -5.77 3.74 12.58
N PRO A 281 -6.43 2.99 13.46
CA PRO A 281 -6.05 2.88 14.87
C PRO A 281 -5.07 1.74 15.11
N TYR A 282 -4.12 1.52 14.20
CA TYR A 282 -3.23 0.36 14.19
C TYR A 282 -2.39 0.27 15.45
N ASP A 283 -2.19 -0.97 15.93
CA ASP A 283 -1.31 -1.23 17.08
C ASP A 283 0.17 -1.20 16.69
N SER A 284 0.46 -1.40 15.41
CA SER A 284 1.83 -1.39 14.91
C SER A 284 2.49 -0.03 15.08
N THR A 285 3.62 0.00 15.77
CA THR A 285 4.55 1.14 15.85
C THR A 285 5.60 1.12 14.74
N ASP A 286 5.55 0.11 13.87
CA ASP A 286 6.62 -0.25 12.93
C ASP A 286 6.25 -0.02 11.46
N GLN A 287 5.00 0.24 11.16
CA GLN A 287 4.51 0.30 9.77
C GLN A 287 5.04 1.53 9.01
N VAL A 288 6.05 1.32 8.16
CA VAL A 288 6.67 2.36 7.32
C VAL A 288 5.93 2.64 6.01
N THR A 289 4.98 1.79 5.61
CA THR A 289 4.15 1.99 4.42
C THR A 289 2.73 1.49 4.67
N SER A 290 1.73 2.30 4.31
CA SER A 290 0.31 1.94 4.40
C SER A 290 -0.44 2.44 3.16
N GLY A 291 -0.81 1.53 2.27
CA GLY A 291 -1.66 1.84 1.11
C GLY A 291 -3.03 2.36 1.52
N VAL A 292 -3.59 1.84 2.61
CA VAL A 292 -4.88 2.30 3.17
C VAL A 292 -4.82 3.77 3.57
N LEU A 293 -3.70 4.21 4.18
CA LEU A 293 -3.48 5.62 4.52
C LEU A 293 -3.40 6.50 3.26
N VAL A 294 -2.65 6.05 2.27
CA VAL A 294 -2.49 6.78 1.00
C VAL A 294 -3.84 6.89 0.27
N ASP A 295 -4.63 5.82 0.21
CA ASP A 295 -5.98 5.85 -0.38
C ASP A 295 -6.93 6.80 0.37
N ALA A 296 -6.83 6.87 1.71
CA ALA A 296 -7.63 7.79 2.52
C ALA A 296 -7.32 9.25 2.18
N VAL A 297 -6.03 9.60 2.18
CA VAL A 297 -5.56 10.96 1.85
C VAL A 297 -5.88 11.29 0.39
N ALA A 298 -5.59 10.39 -0.55
CA ALA A 298 -5.89 10.58 -1.97
C ALA A 298 -7.39 10.77 -2.25
N SER A 299 -8.26 10.23 -1.40
CA SER A 299 -9.72 10.41 -1.48
C SER A 299 -10.20 11.75 -0.88
N GLY A 300 -9.29 12.61 -0.40
CA GLY A 300 -9.62 13.93 0.15
C GLY A 300 -10.39 13.86 1.48
N ARG A 301 -10.15 12.82 2.31
CA ARG A 301 -10.83 12.64 3.60
C ARG A 301 -9.92 12.99 4.77
N PRO A 302 -10.48 13.62 5.83
CA PRO A 302 -9.79 13.73 7.09
C PRO A 302 -9.40 12.34 7.62
N VAL A 303 -8.18 12.21 8.14
CA VAL A 303 -7.67 10.97 8.71
C VAL A 303 -7.35 11.17 10.19
N VAL A 304 -7.69 10.19 11.04
CA VAL A 304 -7.17 10.07 12.40
C VAL A 304 -6.43 8.73 12.46
N ALA A 305 -5.17 8.76 12.83
CA ALA A 305 -4.33 7.56 12.87
C ALA A 305 -3.49 7.51 14.14
N THR A 306 -3.15 6.30 14.60
CA THR A 306 -2.08 6.11 15.59
C THR A 306 -0.71 6.46 14.98
N ALA A 307 0.28 6.69 15.84
CA ALA A 307 1.60 7.22 15.46
C ALA A 307 2.52 6.17 14.83
N PHE A 308 2.06 5.41 13.83
CA PHE A 308 2.98 4.61 13.03
C PHE A 308 3.78 5.50 12.04
N PRO A 309 5.03 5.14 11.68
CA PRO A 309 5.95 6.03 10.97
C PRO A 309 5.38 6.68 9.71
N HIS A 310 4.68 5.91 8.85
CA HIS A 310 4.08 6.48 7.65
C HIS A 310 2.93 7.46 7.95
N ALA A 311 2.18 7.27 9.04
CA ALA A 311 1.13 8.22 9.43
C ALA A 311 1.73 9.54 9.92
N VAL A 312 2.80 9.47 10.71
CA VAL A 312 3.53 10.66 11.17
C VAL A 312 4.07 11.45 9.98
N GLU A 313 4.68 10.77 9.01
CA GLU A 313 5.21 11.39 7.79
C GLU A 313 4.11 12.04 6.94
N LEU A 314 3.10 11.26 6.54
CA LEU A 314 2.13 11.70 5.55
C LEU A 314 1.11 12.69 6.11
N LEU A 315 0.69 12.52 7.36
CA LEU A 315 -0.29 13.40 8.01
C LEU A 315 0.32 14.65 8.64
N GLY A 316 1.65 14.71 8.77
CA GLY A 316 2.38 15.84 9.34
C GLY A 316 2.14 17.17 8.62
N SER A 317 1.72 17.13 7.35
CA SER A 317 1.31 18.31 6.57
C SER A 317 -0.02 18.93 7.02
N GLY A 318 -0.83 18.24 7.83
CA GLY A 318 -2.16 18.66 8.25
C GLY A 318 -3.31 17.95 7.57
N ALA A 319 -3.05 16.90 6.78
CA ALA A 319 -4.12 16.07 6.17
C ALA A 319 -4.86 15.20 7.20
N GLY A 320 -4.33 15.09 8.45
CA GLY A 320 -4.91 14.27 9.50
C GLY A 320 -4.46 14.67 10.90
N ILE A 321 -4.91 13.88 11.88
CA ILE A 321 -4.43 13.95 13.27
C ILE A 321 -3.75 12.60 13.57
N VAL A 322 -2.54 12.68 14.07
CA VAL A 322 -1.81 11.52 14.61
C VAL A 322 -1.96 11.53 16.13
N VAL A 323 -2.31 10.39 16.70
CA VAL A 323 -2.49 10.19 18.14
C VAL A 323 -1.50 9.14 18.65
N ASP A 324 -1.09 9.29 19.89
CA ASP A 324 -0.20 8.33 20.54
C ASP A 324 -0.90 6.98 20.74
N HIS A 325 -0.12 5.90 20.65
CA HIS A 325 -0.62 4.53 20.89
C HIS A 325 -1.00 4.31 22.35
N ASP A 326 -0.31 4.97 23.26
CA ASP A 326 -0.44 4.76 24.71
C ASP A 326 -1.46 5.72 25.37
N ASP A 327 -2.09 6.60 24.58
CA ASP A 327 -3.13 7.53 25.07
C ASP A 327 -4.53 7.09 24.55
N PRO A 328 -5.31 6.35 25.35
CA PRO A 328 -6.63 5.88 24.95
C PRO A 328 -7.63 7.01 24.74
N ASP A 329 -7.45 8.16 25.42
CA ASP A 329 -8.37 9.31 25.30
C ASP A 329 -8.03 10.19 24.10
N ALA A 330 -6.79 10.15 23.60
CA ALA A 330 -6.37 10.95 22.45
C ALA A 330 -7.17 10.60 21.19
N LEU A 331 -7.44 9.32 20.96
CA LEU A 331 -8.23 8.87 19.80
C LEU A 331 -9.67 9.40 19.88
N ALA A 332 -10.33 9.25 21.01
CA ALA A 332 -11.69 9.73 21.22
C ALA A 332 -11.75 11.27 21.09
N SER A 333 -10.79 11.98 21.67
CA SER A 333 -10.67 13.43 21.58
C SER A 333 -10.45 13.91 20.15
N ALA A 334 -9.55 13.27 19.38
CA ALA A 334 -9.30 13.58 17.99
C ALA A 334 -10.54 13.37 17.12
N LEU A 335 -11.23 12.24 17.29
CA LEU A 335 -12.46 11.94 16.57
C LEU A 335 -13.56 12.98 16.90
N ARG A 336 -13.76 13.30 18.17
CA ARG A 336 -14.70 14.35 18.60
C ARG A 336 -14.40 15.69 17.95
N ARG A 337 -13.14 16.12 17.93
CA ARG A 337 -12.72 17.36 17.28
C ARG A 337 -13.04 17.39 15.79
N VAL A 338 -12.71 16.33 15.07
CA VAL A 338 -13.00 16.23 13.62
C VAL A 338 -14.50 16.26 13.35
N LEU A 339 -15.31 15.60 14.18
CA LEU A 339 -16.76 15.53 14.01
C LEU A 339 -17.49 16.83 14.40
N THR A 340 -16.96 17.61 15.36
CA THR A 340 -17.62 18.82 15.91
C THR A 340 -17.04 20.12 15.40
N GLN A 341 -15.87 20.09 14.75
CA GLN A 341 -15.20 21.29 14.25
C GLN A 341 -15.11 21.29 12.71
N PRO A 342 -16.14 21.77 12.00
CA PRO A 342 -16.19 21.72 10.53
C PRO A 342 -15.02 22.43 9.83
N ARG A 343 -14.47 23.48 10.46
CA ARG A 343 -13.29 24.20 9.94
C ARG A 343 -12.03 23.33 9.98
N LEU A 344 -11.82 22.58 11.07
CA LEU A 344 -10.71 21.64 11.20
C LEU A 344 -10.83 20.52 10.15
N ALA A 345 -11.99 19.85 10.10
CA ALA A 345 -12.24 18.78 9.12
C ALA A 345 -12.11 19.30 7.66
N GLY A 346 -12.56 20.53 7.41
CA GLY A 346 -12.42 21.20 6.11
C GLY A 346 -10.98 21.47 5.73
N ALA A 347 -10.15 21.95 6.67
CA ALA A 347 -8.71 22.18 6.46
C ALA A 347 -7.97 20.87 6.18
N MET A 348 -8.22 19.82 6.97
CA MET A 348 -7.64 18.48 6.75
C MET A 348 -8.01 17.94 5.36
N ALA A 349 -9.28 18.02 4.98
CA ALA A 349 -9.74 17.57 3.68
C ALA A 349 -9.16 18.41 2.51
N ALA A 350 -8.93 19.70 2.71
CA ALA A 350 -8.29 20.57 1.72
C ALA A 350 -6.82 20.19 1.52
N GLU A 351 -6.10 19.93 2.60
CA GLU A 351 -4.71 19.49 2.53
C GLU A 351 -4.59 18.11 1.89
N ALA A 352 -5.47 17.16 2.25
CA ALA A 352 -5.53 15.84 1.61
C ALA A 352 -5.74 15.95 0.08
N ARG A 353 -6.65 16.83 -0.36
CA ARG A 353 -6.87 17.10 -1.80
C ARG A 353 -5.67 17.76 -2.48
N ARG A 354 -4.92 18.59 -1.77
CA ARG A 354 -3.70 19.22 -2.29
C ARG A 354 -2.61 18.17 -2.56
N LEU A 355 -2.50 17.16 -1.70
CA LEU A 355 -1.53 16.07 -1.83
C LEU A 355 -1.95 15.02 -2.89
N ALA A 356 -3.24 14.81 -3.08
CA ALA A 356 -3.79 13.72 -3.88
C ALA A 356 -3.21 13.59 -5.32
N PRO A 357 -3.00 14.67 -6.11
CA PRO A 357 -2.47 14.55 -7.47
C PRO A 357 -1.13 13.81 -7.56
N GLU A 358 -0.24 14.01 -6.59
CA GLU A 358 1.08 13.37 -6.56
C GLU A 358 1.00 11.86 -6.25
N MET A 359 -0.12 11.43 -5.66
CA MET A 359 -0.38 10.02 -5.34
C MET A 359 -1.01 9.26 -6.51
N ALA A 360 -1.42 9.94 -7.59
CA ALA A 360 -2.06 9.25 -8.72
C ALA A 360 -1.13 8.21 -9.33
N TRP A 361 -1.63 7.00 -9.59
CA TRP A 361 -0.82 5.91 -10.16
C TRP A 361 -0.09 6.31 -11.44
N SER A 362 -0.66 7.16 -12.28
CA SER A 362 0.01 7.66 -13.48
C SER A 362 1.19 8.59 -13.15
N VAL A 363 1.15 9.31 -12.02
CA VAL A 363 2.28 10.14 -11.54
C VAL A 363 3.37 9.26 -10.95
N VAL A 364 2.99 8.35 -10.06
CA VAL A 364 3.89 7.38 -9.43
C VAL A 364 4.59 6.54 -10.49
N ALA A 365 3.86 6.01 -11.48
CA ALA A 365 4.41 5.21 -12.57
C ALA A 365 5.47 5.97 -13.40
N ARG A 366 5.36 7.30 -13.56
CA ARG A 366 6.43 8.11 -14.19
C ARG A 366 7.74 8.05 -13.39
N GLY A 367 7.66 7.97 -12.07
CA GLY A 367 8.85 7.75 -11.21
C GLY A 367 9.54 6.43 -11.54
N TYR A 368 8.77 5.36 -11.71
CA TYR A 368 9.29 4.04 -12.13
C TYR A 368 9.92 4.08 -13.52
N GLN A 369 9.25 4.71 -14.50
CA GLN A 369 9.81 4.89 -15.84
C GLN A 369 11.13 5.68 -15.84
N GLY A 370 11.19 6.76 -15.06
CA GLY A 370 12.42 7.54 -14.90
C GLY A 370 13.57 6.72 -14.27
N LEU A 371 13.25 5.86 -13.30
CA LEU A 371 14.25 4.97 -12.68
C LEU A 371 14.69 3.87 -13.65
N ALA A 372 13.76 3.30 -14.44
CA ALA A 372 14.05 2.33 -15.49
C ALA A 372 15.01 2.89 -16.55
N HIS A 373 14.75 4.08 -17.05
CA HIS A 373 15.66 4.74 -18.00
C HIS A 373 17.07 4.93 -17.44
N LYS A 374 17.20 5.30 -16.16
CA LYS A 374 18.51 5.42 -15.49
C LYS A 374 19.21 4.06 -15.40
N ALA A 375 18.49 2.99 -15.03
CA ALA A 375 19.06 1.65 -14.94
C ALA A 375 19.53 1.12 -16.29
N LEU A 376 18.72 1.30 -17.35
CA LEU A 376 19.07 0.94 -18.72
C LEU A 376 20.31 1.69 -19.23
N SER A 377 20.37 2.99 -19.01
CA SER A 377 21.50 3.82 -19.42
C SER A 377 22.79 3.42 -18.74
N GLN A 378 22.74 3.10 -17.44
CA GLN A 378 23.91 2.67 -16.68
C GLN A 378 24.43 1.30 -17.11
N ARG A 379 23.53 0.37 -17.47
CA ARG A 379 23.92 -0.95 -17.96
C ARG A 379 24.60 -0.85 -19.33
N ARG A 380 24.08 0.00 -20.24
CA ARG A 380 24.72 0.29 -21.55
C ARG A 380 26.11 0.92 -21.41
N ALA A 381 26.35 1.71 -20.38
CA ALA A 381 27.65 2.34 -20.13
C ALA A 381 28.69 1.39 -19.52
N ARG A 382 28.31 0.19 -19.07
CA ARG A 382 29.20 -0.84 -18.50
C ARG A 382 29.59 -1.92 -19.50
N VAL A 383 28.90 -1.98 -20.64
CA VAL A 383 29.20 -2.85 -21.80
C VAL A 383 30.06 -2.07 -22.80
#